data_a5da004609142eca2b0b2c71d0957733
#
_entry.id   a5da004609142eca2b0b2c71d0957733
#
_cell.length_a   1.000
_cell.length_b   1.000
_cell.length_c   1.000
_cell.angle_alpha   90.00
_cell.angle_beta   90.00
_cell.angle_gamma   90.00
#
_symmetry.space_group_name_H-M   'P 1'
#
loop_
_entity.id
_entity.type
_entity.pdbx_description
1 polymer ?
#
loop_
_entity_poly.entity_id
_entity_poly.type
_entity_poly.pdbx_seq_one_letter_code
_entity_poly.pdbx_strand_id
1 'polypeptide(L)'
;DLSHDGRGVARRPDKDGQAGKAVFVSGALPGERVMAKQTAKSRHFDEAATVEVLVASPDRVEPRCPHFGTCGGCVLQHLAEDRQILYKQQVLLDNLQRIGHVEAKTLLPPLVDAAWGYRRKGRLSVRRVEKKDKTLVGFREADPRFVADLRECHTVIPAIGLKLEAISTLVDGLDARRDIPQIEFIAGDATVALIFRHLQPLGDRDRDALTAFAQAHGFAIFLQPGGIDSVQPLWPQDPPLSFALAPWNVELRFRPLDFIQVNAGLNEKMIARA
;
A
#
# COMPACT_ATOMS: atom_id res chain seq x y z
N ASP A 1 23.99 2.95 2.85
CA ASP A 1 23.04 2.28 3.75
C ASP A 1 21.61 2.63 3.34
N LEU A 2 20.63 1.94 3.92
CA LEU A 2 19.21 2.14 3.62
C LEU A 2 18.46 2.36 4.95
N SER A 3 17.61 3.35 5.03
CA SER A 3 16.80 3.63 6.23
C SER A 3 15.56 2.72 6.29
N HIS A 4 15.00 2.52 7.48
CA HIS A 4 13.82 1.66 7.69
C HIS A 4 12.60 1.98 6.81
N ASP A 5 12.52 3.19 6.30
CA ASP A 5 11.47 3.65 5.37
C ASP A 5 11.87 3.55 3.88
N GLY A 6 13.01 2.90 3.58
CA GLY A 6 13.45 2.60 2.21
C GLY A 6 14.18 3.74 1.49
N ARG A 7 14.65 4.76 2.21
CA ARG A 7 15.49 5.81 1.64
C ARG A 7 16.97 5.47 1.76
N GLY A 8 17.75 5.71 0.71
CA GLY A 8 19.20 5.64 0.78
C GLY A 8 19.76 6.61 1.81
N VAL A 9 20.76 6.19 2.57
CA VAL A 9 21.44 7.03 3.57
C VAL A 9 22.84 7.36 3.07
N ALA A 10 23.05 8.63 2.76
CA ALA A 10 24.33 9.21 2.40
C ALA A 10 24.83 10.15 3.51
N ARG A 11 26.10 10.50 3.46
CA ARG A 11 26.66 11.56 4.30
C ARG A 11 27.32 12.60 3.42
N ARG A 12 26.97 13.86 3.63
CA ARG A 12 27.67 14.96 2.97
C ARG A 12 29.02 15.15 3.67
N PRO A 13 30.15 15.12 2.95
CA PRO A 13 31.42 15.46 3.56
C PRO A 13 31.36 16.91 4.13
N ASP A 14 31.95 17.10 5.29
CA ASP A 14 32.14 18.42 5.86
C ASP A 14 33.31 19.17 5.15
N LYS A 15 33.69 20.33 5.68
CA LYS A 15 34.76 21.17 5.11
C LYS A 15 36.13 20.49 5.15
N ASP A 16 36.30 19.54 6.07
CA ASP A 16 37.54 18.79 6.30
C ASP A 16 37.51 17.40 5.63
N GLY A 17 36.47 17.12 4.83
CA GLY A 17 36.30 15.85 4.12
C GLY A 17 35.81 14.69 5.00
N GLN A 18 35.44 14.96 6.27
CA GLN A 18 34.92 13.95 7.16
C GLN A 18 33.43 13.68 6.96
N ALA A 19 32.94 12.56 7.50
CA ALA A 19 31.54 12.17 7.41
C ALA A 19 30.64 13.17 8.18
N GLY A 20 30.12 14.14 7.46
CA GLY A 20 29.26 15.19 7.99
C GLY A 20 27.79 14.75 8.10
N LYS A 21 26.91 15.68 7.84
CA LYS A 21 25.47 15.56 8.00
C LYS A 21 24.84 14.44 7.16
N ALA A 22 23.96 13.64 7.75
CA ALA A 22 23.21 12.62 7.05
C ALA A 22 22.26 13.24 6.01
N VAL A 23 22.11 12.55 4.88
CA VAL A 23 21.17 12.89 3.81
C VAL A 23 20.35 11.64 3.49
N PHE A 24 19.03 11.73 3.65
CA PHE A 24 18.11 10.68 3.24
C PHE A 24 17.68 10.89 1.80
N VAL A 25 17.99 9.94 0.92
CA VAL A 25 17.81 10.08 -0.53
C VAL A 25 16.72 9.10 -0.99
N SER A 26 15.56 9.62 -1.33
CA SER A 26 14.47 8.81 -1.90
C SER A 26 14.88 8.24 -3.26
N GLY A 27 14.65 6.93 -3.47
CA GLY A 27 14.94 6.24 -4.72
C GLY A 27 16.39 5.82 -4.93
N ALA A 28 17.30 6.07 -3.96
CA ALA A 28 18.68 5.58 -4.00
C ALA A 28 18.82 4.27 -3.21
N LEU A 29 19.72 3.40 -3.66
CA LEU A 29 20.09 2.15 -3.01
C LEU A 29 21.52 2.20 -2.47
N PRO A 30 21.86 1.34 -1.50
CA PRO A 30 23.23 1.20 -1.02
C PRO A 30 24.23 0.89 -2.14
N GLY A 31 25.39 1.54 -2.09
CA GLY A 31 26.45 1.36 -3.07
C GLY A 31 26.29 2.15 -4.37
N GLU A 32 25.16 2.85 -4.56
CA GLU A 32 24.93 3.66 -5.73
C GLU A 32 25.66 5.02 -5.69
N ARG A 33 25.97 5.51 -6.87
CA ARG A 33 26.29 6.91 -7.08
C ARG A 33 25.14 7.57 -7.85
N VAL A 34 24.49 8.54 -7.22
CA VAL A 34 23.30 9.19 -7.77
C VAL A 34 23.47 10.70 -7.85
N MET A 35 22.83 11.32 -8.83
CA MET A 35 22.54 12.74 -8.81
C MET A 35 21.23 12.95 -8.07
N ALA A 36 21.23 13.73 -7.01
CA ALA A 36 20.07 13.94 -6.16
C ALA A 36 19.76 15.43 -5.99
N LYS A 37 18.47 15.77 -6.01
CA LYS A 37 17.98 17.12 -5.74
C LYS A 37 17.54 17.19 -4.27
N GLN A 38 18.07 18.18 -3.54
CA GLN A 38 17.64 18.42 -2.16
C GLN A 38 16.16 18.84 -2.15
N THR A 39 15.36 18.18 -1.31
CA THR A 39 13.92 18.41 -1.15
C THR A 39 13.59 19.11 0.15
N ALA A 40 14.35 18.81 1.22
CA ALA A 40 14.21 19.51 2.49
C ALA A 40 15.54 19.63 3.22
N LYS A 41 15.61 20.58 4.14
CA LYS A 41 16.77 20.82 5.01
C LYS A 41 16.31 20.95 6.45
N SER A 42 16.90 20.18 7.36
CA SER A 42 16.67 20.30 8.79
C SER A 42 17.98 20.54 9.55
N ARG A 43 17.93 20.67 10.87
CA ARG A 43 19.13 20.84 11.68
C ARG A 43 20.04 19.61 11.66
N HIS A 44 19.45 18.41 11.73
CA HIS A 44 20.17 17.16 11.97
C HIS A 44 20.40 16.33 10.71
N PHE A 45 19.54 16.44 9.70
CA PHE A 45 19.62 15.71 8.45
C PHE A 45 19.06 16.56 7.29
N ASP A 46 19.41 16.19 6.07
CA ASP A 46 18.80 16.73 4.86
C ASP A 46 18.01 15.62 4.15
N GLU A 47 17.06 16.02 3.32
CA GLU A 47 16.31 15.11 2.46
C GLU A 47 16.57 15.45 0.99
N ALA A 48 16.65 14.42 0.17
CA ALA A 48 16.84 14.55 -1.25
C ALA A 48 16.05 13.47 -2.02
N ALA A 49 15.83 13.71 -3.30
CA ALA A 49 15.28 12.72 -4.22
C ALA A 49 16.27 12.45 -5.35
N THR A 50 16.43 11.21 -5.73
CA THR A 50 17.25 10.78 -6.86
C THR A 50 16.68 11.39 -8.15
N VAL A 51 17.53 12.05 -8.92
CA VAL A 51 17.22 12.57 -10.25
C VAL A 51 17.75 11.60 -11.31
N GLU A 52 18.95 11.06 -11.07
CA GLU A 52 19.64 10.15 -11.99
C GLU A 52 20.52 9.18 -11.22
N VAL A 53 20.56 7.93 -11.65
CA VAL A 53 21.47 6.90 -11.13
C VAL A 53 22.67 6.84 -12.05
N LEU A 54 23.83 7.34 -11.59
CA LEU A 54 25.08 7.38 -12.36
C LEU A 54 25.82 6.05 -12.35
N VAL A 55 25.77 5.34 -11.19
CA VAL A 55 26.31 3.98 -11.03
C VAL A 55 25.29 3.24 -10.21
N ALA A 56 24.66 2.23 -10.83
CA ALA A 56 23.63 1.43 -10.21
C ALA A 56 24.20 0.38 -9.25
N SER A 57 23.45 0.04 -8.20
CA SER A 57 23.68 -1.15 -7.38
C SER A 57 23.41 -2.41 -8.22
N PRO A 58 24.17 -3.52 -8.03
CA PRO A 58 23.84 -4.81 -8.65
C PRO A 58 22.50 -5.37 -8.19
N ASP A 59 21.95 -4.88 -7.08
CA ASP A 59 20.67 -5.28 -6.52
C ASP A 59 19.50 -4.42 -7.03
N ARG A 60 19.77 -3.43 -7.90
CA ARG A 60 18.72 -2.60 -8.51
C ARG A 60 18.00 -3.36 -9.61
N VAL A 61 16.68 -3.29 -9.58
CA VAL A 61 15.80 -3.84 -10.61
C VAL A 61 14.84 -2.78 -11.13
N GLU A 62 14.29 -3.02 -12.32
CA GLU A 62 13.22 -2.16 -12.84
C GLU A 62 11.92 -2.41 -12.08
N PRO A 63 11.28 -1.37 -11.52
CA PRO A 63 10.02 -1.52 -10.80
C PRO A 63 8.92 -2.06 -11.71
N ARG A 64 8.23 -3.11 -11.28
CA ARG A 64 7.12 -3.69 -12.03
C ARG A 64 5.93 -2.74 -12.18
N CYS A 65 5.68 -1.89 -11.18
CA CYS A 65 4.52 -1.01 -11.15
C CYS A 65 4.82 0.30 -11.91
N PRO A 66 4.03 0.67 -12.92
CA PRO A 66 4.23 1.92 -13.67
C PRO A 66 4.00 3.19 -12.82
N HIS A 67 3.37 3.03 -11.65
CA HIS A 67 3.11 4.14 -10.72
C HIS A 67 4.15 4.25 -9.59
N PHE A 68 5.22 3.42 -9.63
CA PHE A 68 6.30 3.51 -8.64
C PHE A 68 6.97 4.89 -8.69
N GLY A 69 7.29 5.43 -7.54
CA GLY A 69 7.87 6.78 -7.42
C GLY A 69 6.83 7.91 -7.33
N THR A 70 5.59 7.71 -7.86
CA THR A 70 4.46 8.65 -7.67
C THR A 70 3.56 8.18 -6.54
N CYS A 71 3.13 6.92 -6.60
CA CYS A 71 2.33 6.29 -5.55
C CYS A 71 3.17 6.04 -4.30
N GLY A 72 2.72 6.51 -3.14
CA GLY A 72 3.37 6.30 -1.84
C GLY A 72 3.14 4.91 -1.23
N GLY A 73 2.41 4.02 -1.91
CA GLY A 73 2.08 2.69 -1.39
C GLY A 73 3.25 1.69 -1.38
N CYS A 74 4.30 1.92 -2.18
CA CYS A 74 5.48 1.07 -2.29
C CYS A 74 6.74 1.92 -2.35
N VAL A 75 7.78 1.51 -1.63
CA VAL A 75 9.04 2.26 -1.53
C VAL A 75 10.29 1.47 -1.96
N LEU A 76 10.18 0.16 -2.18
CA LEU A 76 11.32 -0.72 -2.44
C LEU A 76 11.23 -1.53 -3.74
N GLN A 77 10.31 -1.23 -4.66
CA GLN A 77 10.18 -2.02 -5.90
C GLN A 77 11.41 -1.97 -6.82
N HIS A 78 12.29 -0.98 -6.63
CA HIS A 78 13.55 -0.85 -7.36
C HIS A 78 14.70 -1.67 -6.73
N LEU A 79 14.44 -2.40 -5.63
CA LEU A 79 15.37 -3.34 -4.99
C LEU A 79 14.89 -4.76 -5.24
N ALA A 80 15.78 -5.68 -5.61
CA ALA A 80 15.48 -7.09 -5.84
C ALA A 80 14.77 -7.72 -4.63
N GLU A 81 13.81 -8.62 -4.86
CA GLU A 81 12.90 -9.14 -3.83
C GLU A 81 13.64 -9.87 -2.70
N ASP A 82 14.62 -10.70 -3.02
CA ASP A 82 15.49 -11.37 -2.06
C ASP A 82 16.28 -10.37 -1.21
N ARG A 83 16.74 -9.29 -1.81
CA ARG A 83 17.44 -8.20 -1.13
C ARG A 83 16.54 -7.40 -0.20
N GLN A 84 15.27 -7.21 -0.57
CA GLN A 84 14.29 -6.59 0.32
C GLN A 84 14.12 -7.38 1.63
N ILE A 85 14.15 -8.72 1.56
CA ILE A 85 14.03 -9.61 2.72
C ILE A 85 15.24 -9.48 3.62
N LEU A 86 16.46 -9.60 3.06
CA LEU A 86 17.70 -9.43 3.78
C LEU A 86 17.81 -8.06 4.45
N TYR A 87 17.39 -7.02 3.73
CA TYR A 87 17.37 -5.67 4.25
C TYR A 87 16.43 -5.52 5.46
N LYS A 88 15.19 -6.02 5.36
CA LYS A 88 14.23 -5.98 6.47
C LYS A 88 14.72 -6.73 7.69
N GLN A 89 15.40 -7.86 7.49
CA GLN A 89 16.05 -8.62 8.55
C GLN A 89 17.17 -7.80 9.21
N GLN A 90 18.01 -7.13 8.42
CA GLN A 90 19.07 -6.28 8.96
C GLN A 90 18.53 -5.12 9.79
N VAL A 91 17.47 -4.46 9.32
CA VAL A 91 16.78 -3.41 10.09
C VAL A 91 16.26 -3.94 11.44
N LEU A 92 15.69 -5.15 11.46
CA LEU A 92 15.26 -5.77 12.72
C LEU A 92 16.44 -6.00 13.67
N LEU A 93 17.53 -6.56 13.18
CA LEU A 93 18.73 -6.84 13.99
C LEU A 93 19.37 -5.55 14.52
N ASP A 94 19.48 -4.54 13.68
CA ASP A 94 19.98 -3.22 14.07
C ASP A 94 19.13 -2.57 15.17
N ASN A 95 17.81 -2.69 15.08
CA ASN A 95 16.89 -2.16 16.08
C ASN A 95 17.00 -2.94 17.41
N LEU A 96 17.10 -4.27 17.36
CA LEU A 96 17.32 -5.08 18.55
C LEU A 96 18.61 -4.68 19.25
N GLN A 97 19.70 -4.52 18.50
CA GLN A 97 21.00 -4.17 19.05
C GLN A 97 21.07 -2.72 19.55
N ARG A 98 20.66 -1.74 18.71
CA ARG A 98 20.87 -0.31 18.99
C ARG A 98 19.83 0.30 19.91
N ILE A 99 18.57 -0.17 19.83
CA ILE A 99 17.45 0.35 20.61
C ILE A 99 17.13 -0.59 21.77
N GLY A 100 17.01 -1.89 21.49
CA GLY A 100 16.69 -2.90 22.48
C GLY A 100 17.87 -3.31 23.36
N HIS A 101 19.11 -3.04 22.94
CA HIS A 101 20.35 -3.51 23.59
C HIS A 101 20.32 -5.02 23.84
N VAL A 102 19.73 -5.78 22.92
CA VAL A 102 19.65 -7.24 22.96
C VAL A 102 20.16 -7.85 21.66
N GLU A 103 20.69 -9.06 21.77
CA GLU A 103 21.10 -9.90 20.64
C GLU A 103 20.21 -11.13 20.56
N ALA A 104 19.76 -11.48 19.34
CA ALA A 104 19.02 -12.70 19.11
C ALA A 104 19.92 -13.92 19.28
N LYS A 105 19.57 -14.83 20.20
CA LYS A 105 20.32 -16.10 20.40
C LYS A 105 20.20 -17.03 19.20
N THR A 106 19.06 -16.98 18.50
CA THR A 106 18.78 -17.80 17.32
C THR A 106 18.09 -16.95 16.30
N LEU A 107 18.59 -16.99 15.07
CA LEU A 107 17.97 -16.31 13.93
C LEU A 107 17.27 -17.37 13.05
N LEU A 108 15.96 -17.38 13.06
CA LEU A 108 15.18 -18.26 12.21
C LEU A 108 15.17 -17.74 10.76
N PRO A 109 15.03 -18.62 9.76
CA PRO A 109 14.85 -18.19 8.39
C PRO A 109 13.64 -17.26 8.26
N PRO A 110 13.69 -16.22 7.41
CA PRO A 110 12.56 -15.33 7.19
C PRO A 110 11.36 -16.10 6.63
N LEU A 111 10.15 -15.68 7.03
CA LEU A 111 8.92 -16.14 6.38
C LEU A 111 8.71 -15.32 5.11
N VAL A 112 8.58 -16.02 4.00
CA VAL A 112 8.42 -15.41 2.67
C VAL A 112 7.19 -15.99 2.01
N ASP A 113 6.47 -15.15 1.28
CA ASP A 113 5.34 -15.53 0.44
C ASP A 113 5.30 -14.68 -0.83
N ALA A 114 4.24 -14.84 -1.64
CA ALA A 114 4.08 -14.09 -2.88
C ALA A 114 4.34 -12.58 -2.67
N ALA A 115 5.21 -12.02 -3.50
CA ALA A 115 5.56 -10.59 -3.44
C ALA A 115 4.48 -9.71 -4.07
N TRP A 116 3.60 -10.28 -4.89
CA TRP A 116 2.58 -9.59 -5.68
C TRP A 116 1.21 -10.19 -5.50
N GLY A 117 0.16 -9.38 -5.68
CA GLY A 117 -1.23 -9.83 -5.61
C GLY A 117 -1.67 -10.35 -4.24
N TYR A 118 -0.94 -10.03 -3.19
CA TYR A 118 -1.20 -10.57 -1.85
C TYR A 118 -2.12 -9.71 -1.00
N ARG A 119 -2.17 -8.39 -1.26
CA ARG A 119 -2.89 -7.44 -0.40
C ARG A 119 -4.39 -7.56 -0.59
N ARG A 120 -5.04 -8.24 0.38
CA ARG A 120 -6.49 -8.47 0.38
C ARG A 120 -7.30 -7.45 1.18
N LYS A 121 -6.66 -6.49 1.83
CA LYS A 121 -7.33 -5.39 2.52
C LYS A 121 -6.57 -4.09 2.34
N GLY A 122 -7.31 -2.99 2.13
CA GLY A 122 -6.72 -1.66 2.02
C GLY A 122 -7.77 -0.57 1.92
N ARG A 123 -7.26 0.66 1.88
CA ARG A 123 -8.05 1.88 1.80
C ARG A 123 -7.57 2.70 0.62
N LEU A 124 -8.48 2.97 -0.29
CA LEU A 124 -8.27 3.86 -1.44
C LEU A 124 -8.82 5.24 -1.09
N SER A 125 -8.04 6.25 -1.34
CA SER A 125 -8.49 7.64 -1.30
C SER A 125 -9.20 7.98 -2.59
N VAL A 126 -10.25 8.77 -2.50
CA VAL A 126 -11.02 9.26 -3.66
C VAL A 126 -10.95 10.78 -3.68
N ARG A 127 -10.73 11.36 -4.84
CA ARG A 127 -10.68 12.80 -5.00
C ARG A 127 -11.09 13.25 -6.38
N ARG A 128 -12.12 14.07 -6.48
CA ARG A 128 -12.46 14.79 -7.72
C ARG A 128 -11.41 15.87 -7.97
N VAL A 129 -10.84 15.88 -9.16
CA VAL A 129 -9.84 16.87 -9.62
C VAL A 129 -10.44 17.64 -10.80
N GLU A 130 -10.99 18.81 -10.54
CA GLU A 130 -11.69 19.62 -11.53
C GLU A 130 -10.83 19.97 -12.75
N LYS A 131 -9.54 20.30 -12.51
CA LYS A 131 -8.58 20.61 -13.59
C LYS A 131 -8.33 19.46 -14.57
N LYS A 132 -8.53 18.22 -14.12
CA LYS A 132 -8.39 17.00 -14.94
C LYS A 132 -9.73 16.48 -15.44
N ASP A 133 -10.83 17.07 -14.99
CA ASP A 133 -12.19 16.59 -15.17
C ASP A 133 -12.33 15.09 -14.87
N LYS A 134 -11.70 14.64 -13.78
CA LYS A 134 -11.59 13.22 -13.41
C LYS A 134 -11.67 13.03 -11.90
N THR A 135 -12.32 11.95 -11.49
CA THR A 135 -12.26 11.46 -10.10
C THR A 135 -11.14 10.42 -9.97
N LEU A 136 -10.14 10.72 -9.14
CA LEU A 136 -9.03 9.81 -8.86
C LEU A 136 -9.41 8.84 -7.76
N VAL A 137 -9.11 7.57 -7.96
CA VAL A 137 -9.23 6.51 -6.95
C VAL A 137 -7.89 5.80 -6.83
N GLY A 138 -7.27 5.86 -5.66
CA GLY A 138 -5.96 5.25 -5.48
C GLY A 138 -5.38 5.47 -4.08
N PHE A 139 -4.14 5.08 -3.92
CA PHE A 139 -3.38 5.39 -2.71
C PHE A 139 -2.89 6.83 -2.72
N ARG A 140 -2.50 7.34 -1.56
CA ARG A 140 -1.84 8.65 -1.48
C ARG A 140 -0.51 8.60 -2.23
N GLU A 141 -0.12 9.73 -2.81
CA GLU A 141 1.24 9.92 -3.31
C GLU A 141 2.26 9.98 -2.16
N ALA A 142 3.54 10.08 -2.48
CA ALA A 142 4.59 10.37 -1.50
C ALA A 142 4.30 11.67 -0.74
N ASP A 143 3.71 12.67 -1.41
CA ASP A 143 3.06 13.81 -0.76
C ASP A 143 1.60 13.43 -0.40
N PRO A 144 1.26 13.24 0.89
CA PRO A 144 -0.05 12.73 1.31
C PRO A 144 -1.22 13.68 1.02
N ARG A 145 -0.96 14.90 0.52
CA ARG A 145 -1.99 15.84 0.09
C ARG A 145 -2.64 15.42 -1.23
N PHE A 146 -1.95 14.58 -2.01
CA PHE A 146 -2.39 14.15 -3.33
C PHE A 146 -2.82 12.68 -3.34
N VAL A 147 -3.66 12.33 -4.29
CA VAL A 147 -4.07 10.96 -4.60
C VAL A 147 -3.46 10.58 -5.93
N ALA A 148 -2.75 9.47 -5.96
CA ALA A 148 -2.13 8.96 -7.17
C ALA A 148 -3.20 8.51 -8.18
N ASP A 149 -3.05 8.90 -9.43
CA ASP A 149 -3.92 8.50 -10.54
C ASP A 149 -3.56 7.07 -10.96
N LEU A 150 -4.12 6.09 -10.27
CA LEU A 150 -3.80 4.69 -10.48
C LEU A 150 -4.75 4.05 -11.48
N ARG A 151 -4.20 3.40 -12.51
CA ARG A 151 -4.96 2.51 -13.40
C ARG A 151 -4.99 1.08 -12.86
N GLU A 152 -3.89 0.66 -12.24
CA GLU A 152 -3.72 -0.68 -11.70
C GLU A 152 -2.81 -0.68 -10.48
N CYS A 153 -2.86 -1.76 -9.68
CA CYS A 153 -1.96 -2.01 -8.56
C CYS A 153 -1.62 -3.49 -8.47
N HIS A 154 -0.38 -3.86 -8.77
CA HIS A 154 0.07 -5.26 -8.73
C HIS A 154 0.27 -5.83 -7.32
N THR A 155 0.34 -5.00 -6.30
CA THR A 155 0.44 -5.45 -4.89
C THR A 155 -0.91 -5.90 -4.33
N VAL A 156 -2.00 -5.25 -4.77
CA VAL A 156 -3.37 -5.60 -4.40
C VAL A 156 -3.79 -6.85 -5.17
N ILE A 157 -4.67 -7.67 -4.58
CA ILE A 157 -5.24 -8.83 -5.27
C ILE A 157 -5.79 -8.44 -6.64
N PRO A 158 -5.63 -9.29 -7.69
CA PRO A 158 -5.99 -8.93 -9.06
C PRO A 158 -7.45 -8.51 -9.23
N ALA A 159 -8.36 -9.13 -8.44
CA ALA A 159 -9.79 -8.80 -8.47
C ALA A 159 -10.10 -7.31 -8.24
N ILE A 160 -9.23 -6.61 -7.51
CA ILE A 160 -9.35 -5.15 -7.23
C ILE A 160 -8.24 -4.40 -7.95
N GLY A 161 -7.00 -4.88 -7.83
CA GLY A 161 -5.83 -4.16 -8.31
C GLY A 161 -5.86 -3.85 -9.81
N LEU A 162 -6.45 -4.75 -10.62
CA LEU A 162 -6.61 -4.56 -12.07
C LEU A 162 -7.91 -3.83 -12.46
N LYS A 163 -8.69 -3.37 -11.47
CA LYS A 163 -9.98 -2.68 -11.69
C LYS A 163 -10.01 -1.27 -11.15
N LEU A 164 -8.87 -0.71 -10.73
CA LEU A 164 -8.82 0.64 -10.15
C LEU A 164 -9.34 1.71 -11.12
N GLU A 165 -9.05 1.58 -12.42
CA GLU A 165 -9.57 2.49 -13.43
C GLU A 165 -11.10 2.35 -13.60
N ALA A 166 -11.63 1.12 -13.58
CA ALA A 166 -13.07 0.89 -13.63
C ALA A 166 -13.79 1.45 -12.39
N ILE A 167 -13.18 1.29 -11.20
CA ILE A 167 -13.70 1.88 -9.96
C ILE A 167 -13.66 3.41 -10.02
N SER A 168 -12.61 4.00 -10.56
CA SER A 168 -12.50 5.45 -10.78
C SER A 168 -13.60 5.95 -11.71
N THR A 169 -13.82 5.26 -12.83
CA THR A 169 -14.88 5.58 -13.81
C THR A 169 -16.27 5.46 -13.20
N LEU A 170 -16.51 4.41 -12.41
CA LEU A 170 -17.76 4.26 -11.66
C LEU A 170 -18.03 5.49 -10.79
N VAL A 171 -17.07 5.83 -9.92
CA VAL A 171 -17.24 6.96 -8.98
C VAL A 171 -17.40 8.29 -9.73
N ASP A 172 -16.70 8.47 -10.83
CA ASP A 172 -16.79 9.68 -11.65
C ASP A 172 -18.18 9.87 -12.26
N GLY A 173 -18.88 8.78 -12.57
CA GLY A 173 -20.25 8.76 -13.09
C GLY A 173 -21.34 8.96 -12.04
N LEU A 174 -21.03 8.91 -10.74
CA LEU A 174 -22.01 9.12 -9.67
C LEU A 174 -22.36 10.60 -9.51
N ASP A 175 -23.59 10.87 -9.13
CA ASP A 175 -23.99 12.22 -8.72
C ASP A 175 -23.23 12.66 -7.46
N ALA A 176 -23.04 11.73 -6.50
CA ALA A 176 -22.30 11.94 -5.27
C ALA A 176 -20.77 11.86 -5.41
N ARG A 177 -20.19 11.94 -6.61
CA ARG A 177 -18.72 11.78 -6.84
C ARG A 177 -17.82 12.69 -6.01
N ARG A 178 -18.33 13.81 -5.52
CA ARG A 178 -17.59 14.73 -4.62
C ARG A 178 -17.74 14.38 -3.15
N ASP A 179 -18.73 13.56 -2.83
CA ASP A 179 -19.08 13.18 -1.46
C ASP A 179 -18.59 11.78 -1.06
N ILE A 180 -17.81 11.13 -1.93
CA ILE A 180 -17.17 9.83 -1.66
C ILE A 180 -15.66 10.09 -1.45
N PRO A 181 -15.18 10.28 -0.21
CA PRO A 181 -13.77 10.56 0.08
C PRO A 181 -12.90 9.31 0.08
N GLN A 182 -13.49 8.12 0.22
CA GLN A 182 -12.76 6.89 0.50
C GLN A 182 -13.54 5.66 0.08
N ILE A 183 -12.82 4.66 -0.40
CA ILE A 183 -13.31 3.30 -0.61
C ILE A 183 -12.36 2.35 0.13
N GLU A 184 -12.87 1.56 1.07
CA GLU A 184 -12.12 0.44 1.62
C GLU A 184 -12.42 -0.82 0.82
N PHE A 185 -11.46 -1.73 0.78
CA PHE A 185 -11.67 -3.05 0.22
C PHE A 185 -11.17 -4.11 1.20
N ILE A 186 -11.87 -5.22 1.21
CA ILE A 186 -11.50 -6.42 1.97
C ILE A 186 -11.93 -7.66 1.19
N ALA A 187 -11.07 -8.66 1.14
CA ALA A 187 -11.37 -9.92 0.48
C ALA A 187 -11.25 -11.07 1.45
N GLY A 188 -12.29 -11.87 1.50
CA GLY A 188 -12.28 -13.24 1.98
C GLY A 188 -11.88 -14.22 0.87
N ASP A 189 -12.12 -15.50 1.09
CA ASP A 189 -11.78 -16.53 0.12
C ASP A 189 -12.76 -16.54 -1.08
N ALA A 190 -14.04 -16.30 -0.82
CA ALA A 190 -15.09 -16.32 -1.85
C ALA A 190 -15.59 -14.94 -2.26
N THR A 191 -15.48 -13.95 -1.38
CA THR A 191 -16.12 -12.65 -1.56
C THR A 191 -15.11 -11.52 -1.47
N VAL A 192 -15.17 -10.60 -2.42
CA VAL A 192 -14.45 -9.34 -2.41
C VAL A 192 -15.44 -8.21 -2.14
N ALA A 193 -15.23 -7.45 -1.08
CA ALA A 193 -16.11 -6.35 -0.68
C ALA A 193 -15.46 -4.99 -0.91
N LEU A 194 -16.24 -4.03 -1.39
CA LEU A 194 -15.92 -2.61 -1.47
C LEU A 194 -16.84 -1.83 -0.52
N ILE A 195 -16.28 -1.00 0.33
CA ILE A 195 -17.00 -0.19 1.31
C ILE A 195 -16.87 1.27 0.89
N PHE A 196 -17.96 1.86 0.42
CA PHE A 196 -18.01 3.25 -0.02
C PHE A 196 -18.39 4.15 1.15
N ARG A 197 -17.42 4.93 1.63
CA ARG A 197 -17.72 6.01 2.57
C ARG A 197 -18.33 7.18 1.79
N HIS A 198 -19.46 7.69 2.26
CA HIS A 198 -20.11 8.84 1.66
C HIS A 198 -20.53 9.87 2.71
N LEU A 199 -20.42 11.14 2.37
CA LEU A 199 -20.67 12.27 3.28
C LEU A 199 -22.11 12.79 3.21
N GLN A 200 -22.81 12.51 2.11
CA GLN A 200 -24.20 12.83 1.87
C GLN A 200 -24.96 11.55 1.48
N PRO A 201 -26.25 11.44 1.76
CA PRO A 201 -27.06 10.30 1.32
C PRO A 201 -26.94 10.08 -0.20
N LEU A 202 -26.79 8.82 -0.61
CA LEU A 202 -26.77 8.44 -2.03
C LEU A 202 -28.20 8.33 -2.56
N GLY A 203 -28.48 8.97 -3.70
CA GLY A 203 -29.72 8.82 -4.43
C GLY A 203 -29.88 7.44 -5.08
N ASP A 204 -31.08 7.14 -5.57
CA ASP A 204 -31.39 5.84 -6.18
C ASP A 204 -30.52 5.56 -7.41
N ARG A 205 -30.28 6.56 -8.26
CA ARG A 205 -29.40 6.44 -9.43
C ARG A 205 -27.98 5.98 -9.05
N ASP A 206 -27.40 6.55 -7.98
CA ASP A 206 -26.07 6.17 -7.52
C ASP A 206 -26.08 4.75 -6.94
N ARG A 207 -27.11 4.40 -6.17
CA ARG A 207 -27.28 3.06 -5.59
C ARG A 207 -27.45 2.00 -6.69
N ASP A 208 -28.22 2.29 -7.72
CA ASP A 208 -28.39 1.40 -8.87
C ASP A 208 -27.10 1.22 -9.65
N ALA A 209 -26.33 2.29 -9.88
CA ALA A 209 -25.04 2.23 -10.55
C ALA A 209 -24.02 1.38 -9.76
N LEU A 210 -23.94 1.56 -8.44
CA LEU A 210 -23.11 0.75 -7.56
C LEU A 210 -23.55 -0.73 -7.58
N THR A 211 -24.85 -1.01 -7.54
CA THR A 211 -25.39 -2.37 -7.60
C THR A 211 -25.08 -3.04 -8.93
N ALA A 212 -25.27 -2.34 -10.05
CA ALA A 212 -24.94 -2.85 -11.38
C ALA A 212 -23.44 -3.16 -11.51
N PHE A 213 -22.59 -2.30 -10.98
CA PHE A 213 -21.15 -2.54 -10.94
C PHE A 213 -20.78 -3.77 -10.08
N ALA A 214 -21.43 -3.92 -8.91
CA ALA A 214 -21.26 -5.08 -8.05
C ALA A 214 -21.55 -6.38 -8.80
N GLN A 215 -22.68 -6.44 -9.49
CA GLN A 215 -23.14 -7.60 -10.26
C GLN A 215 -22.18 -7.90 -11.43
N ALA A 216 -21.78 -6.89 -12.18
CA ALA A 216 -20.91 -7.03 -13.34
C ALA A 216 -19.50 -7.53 -13.00
N HIS A 217 -19.02 -7.20 -11.79
CA HIS A 217 -17.65 -7.49 -11.38
C HIS A 217 -17.51 -8.52 -10.25
N GLY A 218 -18.64 -9.05 -9.73
CA GLY A 218 -18.64 -10.02 -8.64
C GLY A 218 -18.20 -9.46 -7.30
N PHE A 219 -18.51 -8.18 -7.02
CA PHE A 219 -18.22 -7.54 -5.75
C PHE A 219 -19.42 -7.57 -4.80
N ALA A 220 -19.14 -7.58 -3.50
CA ALA A 220 -20.08 -7.11 -2.50
C ALA A 220 -19.85 -5.61 -2.27
N ILE A 221 -20.91 -4.83 -2.20
CA ILE A 221 -20.83 -3.39 -1.92
C ILE A 221 -21.53 -3.08 -0.61
N PHE A 222 -20.81 -2.33 0.23
CA PHE A 222 -21.28 -1.76 1.48
C PHE A 222 -21.25 -0.24 1.41
N LEU A 223 -22.15 0.40 2.12
CA LEU A 223 -22.24 1.85 2.29
C LEU A 223 -21.87 2.22 3.72
N GLN A 224 -21.11 3.29 3.87
CA GLN A 224 -20.69 3.84 5.16
C GLN A 224 -21.03 5.33 5.24
N PRO A 225 -22.23 5.69 5.72
CA PRO A 225 -22.64 7.11 5.86
C PRO A 225 -21.99 7.82 7.04
N GLY A 226 -21.43 7.10 8.01
CA GLY A 226 -20.92 7.67 9.26
C GLY A 226 -19.74 6.91 9.84
N GLY A 227 -19.82 6.59 11.12
CA GLY A 227 -18.81 5.81 11.84
C GLY A 227 -18.79 4.32 11.45
N ILE A 228 -17.98 3.55 12.16
CA ILE A 228 -17.79 2.10 11.93
C ILE A 228 -19.14 1.34 12.00
N ASP A 229 -20.00 1.70 12.93
CA ASP A 229 -21.28 1.00 13.16
C ASP A 229 -22.36 1.35 12.11
N SER A 230 -22.08 2.29 11.21
CA SER A 230 -23.02 2.69 10.17
C SER A 230 -22.88 1.87 8.88
N VAL A 231 -21.91 0.95 8.83
CA VAL A 231 -21.66 0.14 7.63
C VAL A 231 -22.82 -0.85 7.42
N GLN A 232 -23.42 -0.77 6.24
CA GLN A 232 -24.56 -1.62 5.86
C GLN A 232 -24.37 -2.15 4.43
N PRO A 233 -24.82 -3.37 4.14
CA PRO A 233 -24.73 -3.92 2.79
C PRO A 233 -25.67 -3.17 1.84
N LEU A 234 -25.18 -2.91 0.62
CA LEU A 234 -26.01 -2.50 -0.50
C LEU A 234 -26.35 -3.70 -1.38
N TRP A 235 -25.33 -4.51 -1.73
CA TRP A 235 -25.45 -5.70 -2.55
C TRP A 235 -24.29 -6.67 -2.35
N PRO A 236 -24.55 -8.00 -2.25
CA PRO A 236 -25.84 -8.58 -1.84
C PRO A 236 -26.16 -8.22 -0.38
N GLN A 237 -27.35 -8.59 0.13
CA GLN A 237 -27.75 -8.21 1.49
C GLN A 237 -26.96 -8.94 2.59
N ASP A 238 -26.50 -10.16 2.35
CA ASP A 238 -25.71 -10.96 3.28
C ASP A 238 -24.53 -11.63 2.56
N PRO A 239 -23.47 -10.88 2.21
CA PRO A 239 -22.31 -11.45 1.57
C PRO A 239 -21.46 -12.24 2.56
N PRO A 240 -21.03 -13.47 2.22
CA PRO A 240 -20.18 -14.28 3.10
C PRO A 240 -18.77 -13.71 3.16
N LEU A 241 -18.43 -13.02 4.24
CA LEU A 241 -17.09 -12.52 4.50
C LEU A 241 -16.37 -13.45 5.46
N SER A 242 -15.61 -14.40 4.92
CA SER A 242 -14.83 -15.36 5.70
C SER A 242 -13.54 -15.76 4.98
N PHE A 243 -12.62 -16.31 5.74
CA PHE A 243 -11.45 -17.02 5.22
C PHE A 243 -11.17 -18.26 6.07
N ALA A 244 -10.66 -19.30 5.43
CA ALA A 244 -10.29 -20.54 6.08
C ALA A 244 -8.81 -20.54 6.48
N LEU A 245 -8.53 -21.18 7.61
CA LEU A 245 -7.20 -21.64 8.00
C LEU A 245 -7.22 -23.17 7.84
N ALA A 246 -7.05 -23.62 6.60
CA ALA A 246 -7.25 -25.02 6.21
C ALA A 246 -6.44 -26.03 7.05
N PRO A 247 -5.16 -25.81 7.40
CA PRO A 247 -4.40 -26.75 8.23
C PRO A 247 -4.99 -27.00 9.62
N TRP A 248 -5.82 -26.07 10.12
CA TRP A 248 -6.45 -26.16 11.44
C TRP A 248 -7.95 -26.43 11.38
N ASN A 249 -8.51 -26.58 10.17
CA ASN A 249 -9.95 -26.75 9.95
C ASN A 249 -10.80 -25.65 10.63
N VAL A 250 -10.33 -24.40 10.54
CA VAL A 250 -10.98 -23.22 11.13
C VAL A 250 -11.43 -22.27 10.04
N GLU A 251 -12.69 -21.84 10.08
CA GLU A 251 -13.23 -20.74 9.29
C GLU A 251 -13.42 -19.52 10.19
N LEU A 252 -12.85 -18.39 9.78
CA LEU A 252 -12.97 -17.11 10.47
C LEU A 252 -13.88 -16.19 9.67
N ARG A 253 -15.01 -15.80 10.27
CA ARG A 253 -15.91 -14.78 9.73
C ARG A 253 -15.49 -13.40 10.22
N PHE A 254 -15.63 -12.40 9.36
CA PHE A 254 -15.27 -11.03 9.69
C PHE A 254 -16.27 -10.03 9.10
N ARG A 255 -16.33 -8.84 9.70
CA ARG A 255 -17.11 -7.72 9.20
C ARG A 255 -16.28 -6.86 8.23
N PRO A 256 -16.89 -6.04 7.36
CA PRO A 256 -16.19 -5.28 6.33
C PRO A 256 -14.99 -4.44 6.81
N LEU A 257 -15.05 -3.92 8.04
CA LEU A 257 -13.98 -3.07 8.59
C LEU A 257 -13.08 -3.79 9.61
N ASP A 258 -13.35 -5.06 9.94
CA ASP A 258 -12.51 -5.82 10.87
C ASP A 258 -11.08 -5.97 10.36
N PHE A 259 -10.13 -6.04 11.28
CA PHE A 259 -8.74 -6.29 10.93
C PHE A 259 -8.55 -7.73 10.45
N ILE A 260 -7.92 -7.90 9.29
CA ILE A 260 -7.37 -9.16 8.82
C ILE A 260 -5.95 -8.96 8.31
N GLN A 261 -5.10 -9.97 8.40
CA GLN A 261 -3.76 -9.92 7.82
C GLN A 261 -3.86 -9.78 6.30
N VAL A 262 -3.14 -8.80 5.75
CA VAL A 262 -3.25 -8.43 4.32
C VAL A 262 -2.68 -9.49 3.38
N ASN A 263 -1.73 -10.30 3.84
CA ASN A 263 -1.15 -11.42 3.12
C ASN A 263 -1.61 -12.73 3.76
N ALA A 264 -2.54 -13.44 3.11
CA ALA A 264 -3.14 -14.67 3.63
C ALA A 264 -2.12 -15.80 3.79
N GLY A 265 -1.31 -16.07 2.77
CA GLY A 265 -0.32 -17.14 2.82
C GLY A 265 0.77 -16.88 3.87
N LEU A 266 1.22 -15.63 4.02
CA LEU A 266 2.16 -15.28 5.08
C LEU A 266 1.52 -15.43 6.47
N ASN A 267 0.22 -15.12 6.61
CA ASN A 267 -0.52 -15.33 7.85
C ASN A 267 -0.54 -16.80 8.27
N GLU A 268 -0.83 -17.73 7.35
CA GLU A 268 -0.78 -19.17 7.63
C GLU A 268 0.60 -19.63 8.08
N LYS A 269 1.66 -19.19 7.37
CA LYS A 269 3.06 -19.50 7.73
C LYS A 269 3.43 -18.95 9.11
N MET A 270 2.92 -17.78 9.49
CA MET A 270 3.13 -17.20 10.82
C MET A 270 2.44 -18.02 11.90
N ILE A 271 1.19 -18.42 11.69
CA ILE A 271 0.44 -19.26 12.63
C ILE A 271 1.10 -20.64 12.78
N ALA A 272 1.54 -21.24 11.67
CA ALA A 272 2.22 -22.53 11.70
C ALA A 272 3.58 -22.50 12.43
N ARG A 273 4.20 -21.32 12.55
CA ARG A 273 5.48 -21.15 13.25
C ARG A 273 5.30 -20.84 14.74
N ALA A 274 4.17 -20.25 15.15
CA ALA A 274 3.89 -19.86 16.53
C ALA A 274 3.56 -21.06 17.42
#